data_31df8048d0fdd57c0dcc4d222f0284e1
#
_entry.id   31df8048d0fdd57c0dcc4d222f0284e1
#
_cell.length_a   1.000
_cell.length_b   1.000
_cell.length_c   1.000
_cell.angle_alpha   90.00
_cell.angle_beta   90.00
_cell.angle_gamma   90.00
#
_symmetry.space_group_name_H-M   'P 1'
#
loop_
_entity.id
_entity.type
_entity.pdbx_description
1 polymer ?
#
loop_
_entity_poly.entity_id
_entity_poly.type
_entity_poly.pdbx_seq_one_letter_code
_entity_poly.pdbx_strand_id
1 'polypeptide(L)'
;VHKHFSKAAVCRAHAAGADIQCSSAARLSGSKGAAMSMNWNQLLCAERLGRASKPQPHDPARSEFRRDSDRLTFSTAFRRLQDKTQVFPLADNDYVRTRLTHSLEVASVGRSLGARVGTHIAQRHRLAQHGSEFGEIVAAAGLAHDLGNPPFGHSGEDAIRHWFQTSPVAAAAGAELSAAERADIERYEGNAQGFRLITRLQMPDNPGGLQLTHATLGAFTKYPRESVVPADPPRGASGKKFGFCQSEREHFASVAEHCGLLRRTPDAAWWARHPLAFLVEAADDICYRLVDFEDGMRTGHLSYGQVRDAFLALIPAKQHPRRLRDAHDDTRRVQILRAVAIGAAIEEATEVFLAHERDILAGRFDQPLIDAGPSCAVWEKIMRRSRKTIYNTARGVEIEAAGFAVLGGLLDDFVASLNDLAAHGKKAAARSHKLLALVPAQCLARQRTAPRDPYVRLLSMLDFISGMTDTYAVALYRKVRGISLTGR
;
A
#
# COMPACT_ATOMS: atom_id res chain seq x y z
N VAL A 1 0.93 21.74 -7.20
CA VAL A 1 1.03 21.93 -8.65
C VAL A 1 1.20 20.56 -9.28
N HIS A 2 0.06 19.93 -9.64
CA HIS A 2 0.05 18.62 -10.28
C HIS A 2 0.42 18.73 -11.74
N LYS A 3 1.55 18.15 -12.13
CA LYS A 3 1.82 17.86 -13.54
C LYS A 3 0.99 16.64 -13.96
N HIS A 4 -0.10 16.90 -14.69
CA HIS A 4 -0.91 15.89 -15.33
C HIS A 4 -0.17 15.27 -16.52
N PHE A 5 0.10 13.96 -16.45
CA PHE A 5 0.27 13.18 -17.68
C PHE A 5 -1.07 12.51 -18.03
N SER A 6 -1.59 12.91 -19.17
CA SER A 6 -2.85 12.40 -19.73
C SER A 6 -2.73 10.91 -20.07
N LYS A 7 -3.52 10.06 -19.40
CA LYS A 7 -3.65 8.62 -19.69
C LYS A 7 -4.49 8.31 -20.95
N ALA A 8 -4.82 9.33 -21.74
CA ALA A 8 -5.70 9.16 -22.91
C ALA A 8 -5.08 8.40 -24.11
N ALA A 9 -3.79 8.09 -24.07
CA ALA A 9 -3.07 7.49 -25.21
C ALA A 9 -3.13 5.94 -25.28
N VAL A 10 -3.50 5.26 -24.20
CA VAL A 10 -3.39 3.78 -24.12
C VAL A 10 -4.65 3.06 -24.64
N CYS A 11 -5.82 3.66 -24.51
CA CYS A 11 -7.08 3.01 -24.94
C CYS A 11 -7.38 3.09 -26.46
N ARG A 12 -6.58 3.79 -27.28
CA ARG A 12 -6.83 3.94 -28.73
C ARG A 12 -6.11 2.91 -29.62
N ALA A 13 -5.28 2.05 -29.09
CA ALA A 13 -4.46 1.15 -29.91
C ALA A 13 -5.14 -0.17 -30.35
N HIS A 14 -6.38 -0.44 -29.97
CA HIS A 14 -7.05 -1.72 -30.28
C HIS A 14 -8.11 -1.65 -31.40
N ALA A 15 -8.20 -0.57 -32.14
CA ALA A 15 -9.24 -0.41 -33.19
C ALA A 15 -8.72 -0.23 -34.63
N ALA A 16 -7.46 -0.49 -34.91
CA ALA A 16 -6.94 -0.44 -36.27
C ALA A 16 -6.00 -1.62 -36.55
N GLY A 17 -6.50 -2.63 -37.23
CA GLY A 17 -5.66 -3.64 -37.88
C GLY A 17 -4.87 -2.99 -39.02
N ALA A 18 -3.55 -3.01 -38.91
CA ALA A 18 -2.65 -2.70 -40.02
C ALA A 18 -1.50 -3.69 -40.02
N ASP A 19 -1.45 -4.50 -41.08
CA ASP A 19 -0.33 -5.37 -41.44
C ASP A 19 0.94 -4.55 -41.59
N ILE A 20 1.96 -4.87 -40.79
CA ILE A 20 3.32 -4.37 -41.04
C ILE A 20 4.21 -5.57 -41.34
N GLN A 21 4.59 -5.69 -42.60
CA GLN A 21 5.61 -6.60 -43.09
C GLN A 21 6.95 -6.35 -42.40
N CYS A 22 7.52 -7.41 -41.85
CA CYS A 22 8.82 -7.43 -41.21
C CYS A 22 9.89 -7.68 -42.29
N SER A 23 10.75 -6.70 -42.58
CA SER A 23 11.94 -6.87 -43.39
C SER A 23 13.11 -7.38 -42.55
N SER A 24 13.83 -8.32 -43.14
CA SER A 24 14.98 -9.09 -42.66
C SER A 24 16.15 -8.21 -42.18
N ALA A 25 16.70 -8.54 -41.00
CA ALA A 25 18.11 -8.26 -40.71
C ALA A 25 18.73 -9.28 -39.74
N ALA A 26 19.79 -9.89 -40.24
CA ALA A 26 20.96 -10.48 -39.56
C ALA A 26 20.73 -11.56 -38.47
N ARG A 27 21.01 -12.81 -38.85
CA ARG A 27 21.31 -13.94 -37.98
C ARG A 27 22.61 -13.66 -37.23
N LEU A 28 22.56 -13.51 -35.92
CA LEU A 28 23.64 -13.79 -35.01
C LEU A 28 23.29 -15.08 -34.25
N SER A 29 24.01 -16.13 -34.50
CA SER A 29 23.97 -17.39 -33.78
C SER A 29 24.60 -17.20 -32.41
N GLY A 30 23.74 -17.18 -31.39
CA GLY A 30 24.14 -17.22 -29.98
C GLY A 30 23.06 -17.98 -29.19
N SER A 31 23.50 -18.96 -28.40
CA SER A 31 22.70 -19.86 -27.58
C SER A 31 21.40 -19.26 -27.06
N LYS A 32 20.26 -19.91 -27.28
CA LYS A 32 18.98 -19.58 -26.71
C LYS A 32 19.08 -19.66 -25.17
N GLY A 33 19.47 -18.59 -24.51
CA GLY A 33 19.24 -18.42 -23.07
C GLY A 33 17.74 -18.51 -22.86
N ALA A 34 17.27 -19.49 -22.12
CA ALA A 34 15.89 -19.57 -21.67
C ALA A 34 15.58 -18.23 -20.97
N ALA A 35 14.57 -17.49 -21.46
CA ALA A 35 14.16 -16.23 -20.85
C ALA A 35 13.84 -16.53 -19.37
N MET A 36 14.56 -15.88 -18.45
CA MET A 36 14.34 -16.07 -17.01
C MET A 36 12.88 -15.71 -16.69
N SER A 37 12.18 -16.59 -16.01
CA SER A 37 10.80 -16.44 -15.60
C SER A 37 10.65 -16.86 -14.14
N MET A 38 9.83 -16.14 -13.37
CA MET A 38 9.48 -16.51 -12.01
C MET A 38 8.74 -17.85 -11.98
N ASN A 39 8.87 -18.59 -10.87
CA ASN A 39 8.32 -19.94 -10.71
C ASN A 39 7.32 -19.96 -9.52
N TRP A 40 6.13 -20.50 -9.74
CA TRP A 40 5.09 -20.55 -8.71
C TRP A 40 5.50 -21.32 -7.46
N ASN A 41 6.25 -22.41 -7.56
CA ASN A 41 6.73 -23.15 -6.38
C ASN A 41 7.62 -22.29 -5.47
N GLN A 42 8.40 -21.38 -6.07
CA GLN A 42 9.26 -20.47 -5.34
C GLN A 42 8.49 -19.22 -4.86
N LEU A 43 7.60 -18.68 -5.70
CA LEU A 43 6.76 -17.55 -5.35
C LEU A 43 5.86 -17.81 -4.13
N LEU A 44 5.43 -19.04 -3.90
CA LEU A 44 4.62 -19.47 -2.76
C LEU A 44 5.48 -19.88 -1.55
N CYS A 45 6.61 -19.22 -1.33
CA CYS A 45 7.52 -19.49 -0.22
C CYS A 45 6.86 -19.23 1.13
N ALA A 46 6.65 -20.29 1.91
CA ALA A 46 6.06 -20.24 3.25
C ALA A 46 7.11 -19.98 4.35
N GLU A 47 8.40 -19.87 4.01
CA GLU A 47 9.43 -19.48 4.97
C GLU A 47 9.23 -18.05 5.44
N ARG A 48 9.64 -17.80 6.68
CA ARG A 48 9.38 -16.53 7.38
C ARG A 48 10.62 -15.66 7.45
N LEU A 49 10.47 -14.37 7.16
CA LEU A 49 11.55 -13.41 7.29
C LEU A 49 12.12 -13.41 8.72
N GLY A 50 13.45 -13.48 8.83
CA GLY A 50 14.18 -13.41 10.10
C GLY A 50 14.08 -14.65 10.99
N ARG A 51 13.49 -15.74 10.51
CA ARG A 51 13.38 -17.00 11.24
C ARG A 51 14.18 -18.10 10.52
N ALA A 52 15.05 -18.80 11.25
CA ALA A 52 15.70 -19.98 10.71
C ALA A 52 14.65 -21.02 10.30
N SER A 53 14.79 -21.57 9.10
CA SER A 53 13.92 -22.61 8.57
C SER A 53 13.98 -23.85 9.45
N LYS A 54 12.96 -24.05 10.27
CA LYS A 54 12.69 -25.35 10.89
C LYS A 54 11.43 -25.89 10.21
N PRO A 55 11.45 -27.12 9.68
CA PRO A 55 10.24 -27.74 9.15
C PRO A 55 9.19 -27.73 10.26
N GLN A 56 8.11 -26.98 10.04
CA GLN A 56 6.94 -27.06 10.91
C GLN A 56 6.03 -28.15 10.33
N PRO A 57 5.41 -28.99 11.15
CA PRO A 57 4.38 -29.89 10.65
C PRO A 57 3.33 -29.10 9.89
N HIS A 58 3.01 -29.53 8.68
CA HIS A 58 1.94 -28.93 7.91
C HIS A 58 0.61 -29.14 8.65
N ASP A 59 -0.01 -28.04 9.09
CA ASP A 59 -1.36 -28.07 9.66
C ASP A 59 -2.35 -27.68 8.55
N PRO A 60 -3.12 -28.62 8.01
CA PRO A 60 -4.07 -28.33 6.92
C PRO A 60 -5.15 -27.33 7.32
N ALA A 61 -5.48 -27.26 8.62
CA ALA A 61 -6.50 -26.34 9.14
C ALA A 61 -5.96 -24.90 9.32
N ARG A 62 -4.64 -24.74 9.42
CA ARG A 62 -4.02 -23.45 9.72
C ARG A 62 -2.67 -23.30 9.02
N SER A 63 -2.72 -23.04 7.70
CA SER A 63 -1.51 -22.83 6.89
C SER A 63 -0.64 -21.66 7.41
N GLU A 64 0.63 -21.61 7.01
CA GLU A 64 1.52 -20.50 7.37
C GLU A 64 1.01 -19.15 6.85
N PHE A 65 0.35 -19.14 5.71
CA PHE A 65 -0.27 -17.94 5.14
C PHE A 65 -1.49 -17.47 5.95
N ARG A 66 -2.29 -18.40 6.48
CA ARG A 66 -3.39 -18.06 7.41
C ARG A 66 -2.86 -17.44 8.70
N ARG A 67 -1.73 -17.94 9.22
CA ARG A 67 -1.07 -17.38 10.40
C ARG A 67 -0.56 -15.96 10.16
N ASP A 68 -0.27 -15.56 8.92
CA ASP A 68 0.11 -14.18 8.60
C ASP A 68 -1.07 -13.23 8.82
N SER A 69 -2.28 -13.61 8.38
CA SER A 69 -3.51 -12.85 8.68
C SER A 69 -3.74 -12.69 10.18
N ASP A 70 -3.52 -13.76 10.97
CA ASP A 70 -3.63 -13.70 12.43
C ASP A 70 -2.63 -12.70 13.02
N ARG A 71 -1.35 -12.78 12.65
CA ARG A 71 -0.28 -11.88 13.14
C ARG A 71 -0.58 -10.41 12.84
N LEU A 72 -1.09 -10.13 11.66
CA LEU A 72 -1.50 -8.78 11.25
C LEU A 72 -2.70 -8.30 12.06
N THR A 73 -3.77 -9.10 12.15
CA THR A 73 -5.01 -8.74 12.84
C THR A 73 -4.78 -8.43 14.32
N PHE A 74 -3.91 -9.19 15.00
CA PHE A 74 -3.59 -8.96 16.41
C PHE A 74 -2.52 -7.89 16.64
N SER A 75 -1.95 -7.29 15.59
CA SER A 75 -0.95 -6.23 15.73
C SER A 75 -1.57 -4.91 16.22
N THR A 76 -0.79 -4.13 16.97
CA THR A 76 -1.21 -2.80 17.41
C THR A 76 -1.35 -1.82 16.25
N ALA A 77 -0.58 -2.01 15.17
CA ALA A 77 -0.63 -1.19 13.98
C ALA A 77 -1.98 -1.37 13.25
N PHE A 78 -2.45 -2.60 13.08
CA PHE A 78 -3.75 -2.88 12.45
C PHE A 78 -4.90 -2.25 13.24
N ARG A 79 -4.87 -2.34 14.57
CA ARG A 79 -5.89 -1.72 15.43
C ARG A 79 -5.96 -0.20 15.26
N ARG A 80 -4.82 0.48 15.04
CA ARG A 80 -4.78 1.94 14.85
C ARG A 80 -5.44 2.42 13.55
N LEU A 81 -5.66 1.54 12.57
CA LEU A 81 -6.38 1.87 11.34
C LEU A 81 -7.84 2.29 11.59
N GLN A 82 -8.42 1.97 12.75
CA GLN A 82 -9.79 2.38 13.10
C GLN A 82 -9.96 3.90 13.19
N ASP A 83 -8.89 4.66 13.53
CA ASP A 83 -8.90 6.11 13.66
C ASP A 83 -7.88 6.73 12.69
N LYS A 84 -7.78 6.16 11.49
CA LYS A 84 -7.10 6.75 10.33
C LYS A 84 -8.12 6.92 9.20
N THR A 85 -8.18 8.13 8.68
CA THR A 85 -9.10 8.49 7.62
C THR A 85 -8.83 7.71 6.32
N GLN A 86 -9.91 7.22 5.70
CA GLN A 86 -9.86 6.70 4.33
C GLN A 86 -10.11 7.83 3.31
N VAL A 87 -11.30 8.44 3.33
CA VAL A 87 -11.73 9.48 2.37
C VAL A 87 -12.26 10.73 3.07
N PHE A 88 -13.08 10.58 4.11
CA PHE A 88 -13.72 11.68 4.81
C PHE A 88 -13.07 11.87 6.19
N PRO A 89 -12.13 12.83 6.34
CA PRO A 89 -11.41 13.01 7.59
C PRO A 89 -12.31 13.46 8.73
N LEU A 90 -12.09 12.88 9.92
CA LEU A 90 -12.78 13.25 11.16
C LEU A 90 -14.31 13.38 10.96
N ALA A 91 -14.90 12.43 10.24
CA ALA A 91 -16.33 12.42 9.99
C ALA A 91 -17.09 12.07 11.27
N ASP A 92 -18.09 12.89 11.61
CA ASP A 92 -19.01 12.66 12.74
C ASP A 92 -20.09 11.60 12.40
N ASN A 93 -19.86 10.76 11.40
CA ASN A 93 -20.84 9.81 10.87
C ASN A 93 -20.29 8.38 10.96
N ASP A 94 -20.94 7.55 11.75
CA ASP A 94 -20.57 6.14 12.01
C ASP A 94 -20.63 5.24 10.75
N TYR A 95 -21.25 5.71 9.68
CA TYR A 95 -21.34 4.96 8.41
C TYR A 95 -20.17 5.19 7.47
N VAL A 96 -19.31 6.19 7.73
CA VAL A 96 -18.13 6.47 6.91
C VAL A 96 -17.03 5.48 7.25
N ARG A 97 -16.41 4.94 6.22
CA ARG A 97 -15.38 3.90 6.38
C ARG A 97 -14.07 4.47 6.91
N THR A 98 -13.48 3.72 7.83
CA THR A 98 -12.09 3.92 8.29
C THR A 98 -11.15 3.03 7.49
N ARG A 99 -9.84 3.25 7.60
CA ARG A 99 -8.85 2.36 6.98
C ARG A 99 -8.94 0.92 7.49
N LEU A 100 -9.41 0.71 8.72
CA LEU A 100 -9.63 -0.63 9.27
C LEU A 100 -10.70 -1.40 8.48
N THR A 101 -11.87 -0.78 8.29
CA THR A 101 -12.97 -1.41 7.54
C THR A 101 -12.62 -1.59 6.08
N HIS A 102 -11.95 -0.62 5.46
CA HIS A 102 -11.42 -0.73 4.10
C HIS A 102 -10.43 -1.91 3.97
N SER A 103 -9.46 -2.05 4.87
CA SER A 103 -8.49 -3.17 4.83
C SER A 103 -9.18 -4.53 4.97
N LEU A 104 -10.26 -4.64 5.75
CA LEU A 104 -11.07 -5.85 5.84
C LEU A 104 -11.82 -6.15 4.53
N GLU A 105 -12.38 -5.13 3.87
CA GLU A 105 -13.04 -5.24 2.57
C GLU A 105 -12.04 -5.67 1.49
N VAL A 106 -10.86 -5.04 1.43
CA VAL A 106 -9.76 -5.41 0.52
C VAL A 106 -9.30 -6.86 0.74
N ALA A 107 -9.14 -7.27 2.01
CA ALA A 107 -8.78 -8.65 2.33
C ALA A 107 -9.84 -9.66 1.88
N SER A 108 -11.13 -9.32 1.99
CA SER A 108 -12.24 -10.17 1.55
C SER A 108 -12.28 -10.33 0.02
N VAL A 109 -12.17 -9.23 -0.72
CA VAL A 109 -12.10 -9.23 -2.19
C VAL A 109 -10.82 -9.92 -2.65
N GLY A 110 -9.69 -9.62 -2.02
CA GLY A 110 -8.39 -10.21 -2.30
C GLY A 110 -8.36 -11.73 -2.08
N ARG A 111 -9.00 -12.22 -1.02
CA ARG A 111 -9.17 -13.67 -0.80
C ARG A 111 -9.91 -14.32 -1.95
N SER A 112 -10.97 -13.70 -2.43
CA SER A 112 -11.79 -14.22 -3.53
C SER A 112 -11.00 -14.25 -4.84
N LEU A 113 -10.27 -13.16 -5.16
CA LEU A 113 -9.38 -13.08 -6.32
C LEU A 113 -8.27 -14.13 -6.24
N GLY A 114 -7.55 -14.16 -5.13
CA GLY A 114 -6.45 -15.10 -4.92
C GLY A 114 -6.88 -16.56 -5.03
N ALA A 115 -8.01 -16.94 -4.41
CA ALA A 115 -8.51 -18.30 -4.47
C ALA A 115 -8.95 -18.71 -5.89
N ARG A 116 -9.62 -17.81 -6.63
CA ARG A 116 -10.02 -18.08 -8.03
C ARG A 116 -8.81 -18.25 -8.93
N VAL A 117 -7.90 -17.28 -8.95
CA VAL A 117 -6.66 -17.36 -9.72
C VAL A 117 -5.85 -18.59 -9.30
N GLY A 118 -5.67 -18.80 -8.00
CA GLY A 118 -4.90 -19.90 -7.44
C GLY A 118 -5.43 -21.27 -7.84
N THR A 119 -6.74 -21.46 -7.94
CA THR A 119 -7.35 -22.71 -8.41
C THR A 119 -6.91 -23.04 -9.84
N HIS A 120 -6.95 -22.06 -10.76
CA HIS A 120 -6.48 -22.24 -12.14
C HIS A 120 -4.98 -22.46 -12.24
N ILE A 121 -4.18 -21.69 -11.47
CA ILE A 121 -2.72 -21.80 -11.45
C ILE A 121 -2.28 -23.12 -10.86
N ALA A 122 -2.83 -23.54 -9.72
CA ALA A 122 -2.48 -24.81 -9.09
C ALA A 122 -2.76 -26.01 -10.00
N GLN A 123 -3.90 -25.99 -10.69
CA GLN A 123 -4.24 -27.03 -11.66
C GLN A 123 -3.29 -27.01 -12.87
N ARG A 124 -3.03 -25.83 -13.46
CA ARG A 124 -2.17 -25.65 -14.66
C ARG A 124 -0.74 -26.09 -14.41
N HIS A 125 -0.17 -25.73 -13.25
CA HIS A 125 1.22 -25.97 -12.88
C HIS A 125 1.40 -27.21 -12.00
N ARG A 126 0.33 -27.95 -11.65
CA ARG A 126 0.34 -29.12 -10.77
C ARG A 126 1.01 -28.84 -9.43
N LEU A 127 0.66 -27.71 -8.81
CA LEU A 127 1.25 -27.32 -7.54
C LEU A 127 0.70 -28.17 -6.39
N ALA A 128 1.51 -28.32 -5.33
CA ALA A 128 1.06 -28.94 -4.07
C ALA A 128 0.11 -28.03 -3.27
N GLN A 129 0.25 -26.71 -3.43
CA GLN A 129 -0.60 -25.70 -2.79
C GLN A 129 -1.99 -25.70 -3.41
N HIS A 130 -3.02 -25.57 -2.55
CA HIS A 130 -4.40 -25.39 -2.97
C HIS A 130 -4.67 -23.93 -3.37
N GLY A 131 -5.66 -23.71 -4.24
CA GLY A 131 -6.06 -22.37 -4.65
C GLY A 131 -6.42 -21.45 -3.47
N SER A 132 -6.96 -21.99 -2.38
CA SER A 132 -7.28 -21.25 -1.15
C SER A 132 -6.05 -20.60 -0.51
N GLU A 133 -4.85 -21.19 -0.61
CA GLU A 133 -3.63 -20.63 -0.03
C GLU A 133 -3.19 -19.34 -0.74
N PHE A 134 -3.40 -19.25 -2.05
CA PHE A 134 -3.24 -17.98 -2.78
C PHE A 134 -4.19 -16.90 -2.22
N GLY A 135 -5.43 -17.31 -1.92
CA GLY A 135 -6.41 -16.41 -1.28
C GLY A 135 -5.95 -15.92 0.09
N GLU A 136 -5.33 -16.77 0.92
CA GLU A 136 -4.83 -16.36 2.23
C GLU A 136 -3.63 -15.41 2.11
N ILE A 137 -2.71 -15.60 1.14
CA ILE A 137 -1.60 -14.69 0.89
C ILE A 137 -2.13 -13.30 0.49
N VAL A 138 -3.06 -13.25 -0.49
CA VAL A 138 -3.61 -11.98 -0.98
C VAL A 138 -4.43 -11.29 0.11
N ALA A 139 -5.18 -12.05 0.92
CA ALA A 139 -5.94 -11.49 2.04
C ALA A 139 -5.02 -10.91 3.12
N ALA A 140 -3.95 -11.61 3.50
CA ALA A 140 -2.99 -11.11 4.48
C ALA A 140 -2.30 -9.82 3.97
N ALA A 141 -1.87 -9.80 2.70
CA ALA A 141 -1.31 -8.61 2.08
C ALA A 141 -2.32 -7.47 2.01
N GLY A 142 -3.60 -7.77 1.74
CA GLY A 142 -4.71 -6.82 1.75
C GLY A 142 -4.98 -6.23 3.15
N LEU A 143 -4.90 -7.02 4.23
CA LEU A 143 -4.97 -6.49 5.60
C LEU A 143 -3.84 -5.49 5.89
N ALA A 144 -2.68 -5.72 5.30
CA ALA A 144 -1.47 -4.97 5.59
C ALA A 144 -1.29 -3.70 4.74
N HIS A 145 -1.93 -3.60 3.57
CA HIS A 145 -1.59 -2.65 2.51
C HIS A 145 -1.55 -1.17 2.95
N ASP A 146 -2.39 -0.81 3.92
CA ASP A 146 -2.55 0.56 4.41
C ASP A 146 -1.85 0.83 5.76
N LEU A 147 -1.13 -0.14 6.34
CA LEU A 147 -0.53 -0.02 7.69
C LEU A 147 0.45 1.14 7.83
N GLY A 148 1.17 1.49 6.78
CA GLY A 148 2.21 2.50 6.80
C GLY A 148 1.73 3.92 6.51
N ASN A 149 0.47 4.11 6.17
CA ASN A 149 -0.06 5.45 5.90
C ASN A 149 0.01 6.33 7.17
N PRO A 150 0.54 7.57 7.07
CA PRO A 150 0.57 8.50 8.18
C PRO A 150 -0.83 9.02 8.51
N PRO A 151 -1.02 9.76 9.63
CA PRO A 151 -2.22 10.56 9.84
C PRO A 151 -2.53 11.43 8.62
N PHE A 152 -3.81 11.63 8.31
CA PHE A 152 -4.32 12.35 7.14
C PHE A 152 -3.97 11.71 5.78
N GLY A 153 -3.52 10.46 5.75
CA GLY A 153 -3.30 9.69 4.54
C GLY A 153 -2.29 10.31 3.56
N HIS A 154 -2.66 10.48 2.29
CA HIS A 154 -1.77 11.03 1.27
C HIS A 154 -1.36 12.49 1.55
N SER A 155 -2.26 13.31 2.11
CA SER A 155 -1.91 14.66 2.55
C SER A 155 -0.89 14.66 3.68
N GLY A 156 -0.93 13.64 4.54
CA GLY A 156 0.11 13.41 5.55
C GLY A 156 1.47 13.06 4.95
N GLU A 157 1.50 12.23 3.88
CA GLU A 157 2.73 11.97 3.12
C GLU A 157 3.30 13.28 2.54
N ASP A 158 2.44 14.08 1.90
CA ASP A 158 2.84 15.38 1.33
C ASP A 158 3.30 16.35 2.42
N ALA A 159 2.68 16.36 3.59
CA ALA A 159 3.11 17.17 4.73
C ALA A 159 4.51 16.77 5.24
N ILE A 160 4.81 15.47 5.33
CA ILE A 160 6.13 14.97 5.72
C ILE A 160 7.19 15.37 4.68
N ARG A 161 6.90 15.18 3.38
CA ARG A 161 7.78 15.59 2.28
C ARG A 161 8.05 17.10 2.30
N HIS A 162 6.99 17.90 2.46
CA HIS A 162 7.08 19.36 2.54
C HIS A 162 7.92 19.79 3.74
N TRP A 163 7.69 19.19 4.92
CA TRP A 163 8.50 19.47 6.11
C TRP A 163 9.99 19.23 5.86
N PHE A 164 10.35 18.11 5.26
CA PHE A 164 11.76 17.79 5.00
C PHE A 164 12.42 18.77 4.02
N GLN A 165 11.65 19.31 3.07
CA GLN A 165 12.12 20.29 2.08
C GLN A 165 12.25 21.70 2.64
N THR A 166 11.48 22.08 3.66
CA THR A 166 11.31 23.48 4.07
C THR A 166 11.74 23.78 5.50
N SER A 167 11.78 22.78 6.39
CA SER A 167 12.11 23.02 7.80
C SER A 167 13.61 23.14 8.03
N PRO A 168 14.07 24.19 8.77
CA PRO A 168 15.46 24.29 9.23
C PRO A 168 15.89 23.11 10.12
N VAL A 169 14.94 22.55 10.90
CA VAL A 169 15.20 21.36 11.74
C VAL A 169 15.49 20.15 10.87
N ALA A 170 14.72 19.97 9.79
CA ALA A 170 14.95 18.91 8.82
C ALA A 170 16.28 19.09 8.08
N ALA A 171 16.60 20.30 7.66
CA ALA A 171 17.88 20.61 7.00
C ALA A 171 19.08 20.24 7.87
N ALA A 172 19.05 20.62 9.17
CA ALA A 172 20.09 20.29 10.12
C ALA A 172 20.17 18.77 10.39
N ALA A 173 19.04 18.09 10.56
CA ALA A 173 18.98 16.65 10.81
C ALA A 173 19.42 15.83 9.59
N GLY A 174 19.18 16.34 8.37
CA GLY A 174 19.50 15.67 7.11
C GLY A 174 20.91 16.01 6.56
N ALA A 175 21.72 16.84 7.23
CA ALA A 175 22.97 17.34 6.67
C ALA A 175 23.99 16.21 6.37
N GLU A 176 24.01 15.18 7.18
CA GLU A 176 24.96 14.04 7.08
C GLU A 176 24.39 12.83 6.34
N LEU A 177 23.14 12.90 5.83
CA LEU A 177 22.53 11.78 5.12
C LEU A 177 23.17 11.56 3.74
N SER A 178 23.37 10.31 3.37
CA SER A 178 23.67 9.93 1.99
C SER A 178 22.51 10.32 1.04
N ALA A 179 22.77 10.38 -0.25
CA ALA A 179 21.76 10.72 -1.26
C ALA A 179 20.57 9.75 -1.23
N ALA A 180 20.80 8.46 -0.97
CA ALA A 180 19.77 7.45 -0.90
C ALA A 180 18.91 7.58 0.36
N GLU A 181 19.52 7.79 1.52
CA GLU A 181 18.81 8.02 2.79
C GLU A 181 17.99 9.32 2.76
N ARG A 182 18.56 10.37 2.17
CA ARG A 182 17.85 11.63 1.94
C ARG A 182 16.62 11.42 1.07
N ALA A 183 16.74 10.65 -0.02
CA ALA A 183 15.64 10.37 -0.94
C ALA A 183 14.50 9.58 -0.27
N ASP A 184 14.78 8.70 0.69
CA ASP A 184 13.76 7.99 1.46
C ASP A 184 12.83 8.96 2.20
N ILE A 185 13.37 10.06 2.72
CA ILE A 185 12.61 11.05 3.48
C ILE A 185 11.97 12.10 2.55
N GLU A 186 12.73 12.62 1.57
CA GLU A 186 12.22 13.59 0.59
C GLU A 186 11.05 13.05 -0.24
N ARG A 187 11.04 11.75 -0.46
CA ARG A 187 10.00 11.03 -1.21
C ARG A 187 9.13 10.18 -0.30
N TYR A 188 9.07 10.48 1.00
CA TYR A 188 8.37 9.68 2.00
C TYR A 188 7.14 8.97 1.42
N GLU A 189 7.00 7.68 1.69
CA GLU A 189 6.01 6.81 1.06
C GLU A 189 5.41 5.84 2.08
N GLY A 190 4.08 5.85 2.23
CA GLY A 190 3.36 4.96 3.15
C GLY A 190 3.60 3.48 2.87
N ASN A 191 3.80 3.08 1.60
CA ASN A 191 4.12 1.68 1.27
C ASN A 191 5.46 1.24 1.88
N ALA A 192 6.50 2.08 1.78
CA ALA A 192 7.81 1.80 2.38
C ALA A 192 7.73 1.79 3.91
N GLN A 193 7.01 2.74 4.50
CA GLN A 193 6.76 2.77 5.94
C GLN A 193 5.99 1.54 6.42
N GLY A 194 5.05 1.03 5.62
CA GLY A 194 4.31 -0.21 5.89
C GLY A 194 5.23 -1.43 5.95
N PHE A 195 6.15 -1.56 4.97
CA PHE A 195 7.15 -2.62 4.98
C PHE A 195 8.05 -2.54 6.21
N ARG A 196 8.56 -1.35 6.54
CA ARG A 196 9.35 -1.10 7.75
C ARG A 196 8.59 -1.46 9.02
N LEU A 197 7.32 -1.04 9.11
CA LEU A 197 6.46 -1.32 10.25
C LEU A 197 6.29 -2.83 10.48
N ILE A 198 6.04 -3.59 9.42
CA ILE A 198 5.84 -5.05 9.47
C ILE A 198 7.14 -5.79 9.80
N THR A 199 8.25 -5.39 9.19
CA THR A 199 9.51 -6.15 9.25
C THR A 199 10.44 -5.72 10.38
N ARG A 200 10.14 -4.59 11.06
CA ARG A 200 11.03 -4.05 12.08
C ARG A 200 10.31 -3.53 13.34
N LEU A 201 9.24 -2.73 13.17
CA LEU A 201 8.67 -1.98 14.30
C LEU A 201 7.64 -2.78 15.11
N GLN A 202 6.88 -3.65 14.47
CA GLN A 202 6.02 -4.59 15.17
C GLN A 202 6.85 -5.78 15.64
N MET A 203 6.84 -6.05 16.94
CA MET A 203 7.69 -7.08 17.56
C MET A 203 9.19 -6.82 17.34
N PRO A 204 9.74 -5.66 17.77
CA PRO A 204 11.09 -5.21 17.45
C PRO A 204 12.19 -6.12 18.00
N ASP A 205 11.88 -7.01 18.95
CA ASP A 205 12.80 -8.01 19.51
C ASP A 205 12.97 -9.23 18.60
N ASN A 206 12.10 -9.40 17.60
CA ASN A 206 12.20 -10.49 16.64
C ASN A 206 12.93 -10.01 15.37
N PRO A 207 13.97 -10.72 14.90
CA PRO A 207 14.49 -10.53 13.57
C PRO A 207 13.35 -10.67 12.53
N GLY A 208 13.19 -9.69 11.66
CA GLY A 208 12.07 -9.67 10.68
C GLY A 208 10.71 -9.26 11.26
N GLY A 209 10.66 -8.70 12.48
CA GLY A 209 9.48 -8.09 13.08
C GLY A 209 8.32 -9.08 13.28
N LEU A 210 7.20 -8.90 12.59
CA LEU A 210 6.07 -9.84 12.60
C LEU A 210 6.41 -11.21 12.02
N GLN A 211 7.55 -11.37 11.37
CA GLN A 211 7.98 -12.62 10.74
C GLN A 211 6.89 -13.21 9.82
N LEU A 212 6.38 -12.40 8.91
CA LEU A 212 5.46 -12.87 7.88
C LEU A 212 6.21 -13.75 6.86
N THR A 213 5.49 -14.56 6.12
CA THR A 213 6.06 -15.37 5.04
C THR A 213 6.61 -14.51 3.91
N HIS A 214 7.63 -14.98 3.21
CA HIS A 214 8.21 -14.25 2.08
C HIS A 214 7.16 -14.02 0.98
N ALA A 215 6.28 -15.00 0.73
CA ALA A 215 5.19 -14.86 -0.23
C ALA A 215 4.23 -13.70 0.13
N THR A 216 3.84 -13.59 1.40
CA THR A 216 2.97 -12.49 1.87
C THR A 216 3.68 -11.13 1.77
N LEU A 217 4.96 -11.04 2.16
CA LEU A 217 5.75 -9.82 2.04
C LEU A 217 5.96 -9.40 0.57
N GLY A 218 6.20 -10.37 -0.32
CA GLY A 218 6.28 -10.13 -1.76
C GLY A 218 4.97 -9.61 -2.34
N ALA A 219 3.83 -10.23 -1.98
CA ALA A 219 2.49 -9.81 -2.41
C ALA A 219 2.08 -8.44 -1.85
N PHE A 220 2.49 -8.11 -0.63
CA PHE A 220 2.28 -6.80 -0.01
C PHE A 220 3.03 -5.69 -0.75
N THR A 221 4.25 -5.97 -1.25
CA THR A 221 5.13 -4.91 -1.78
C THR A 221 4.77 -4.56 -3.22
N LYS A 222 3.88 -3.57 -3.37
CA LYS A 222 3.38 -3.06 -4.66
C LYS A 222 4.49 -2.41 -5.51
N TYR A 223 5.50 -1.84 -4.88
CA TYR A 223 6.62 -1.11 -5.50
C TYR A 223 7.96 -1.72 -5.07
N PRO A 224 8.39 -2.86 -5.64
CA PRO A 224 9.55 -3.61 -5.16
C PRO A 224 10.88 -2.96 -5.56
N ARG A 225 11.08 -1.71 -5.13
CA ARG A 225 12.30 -0.93 -5.39
C ARG A 225 12.63 0.02 -4.25
N GLU A 226 13.91 0.38 -4.17
CA GLU A 226 14.40 1.45 -3.31
C GLU A 226 14.04 2.84 -3.85
N SER A 227 14.21 3.88 -3.03
CA SER A 227 13.83 5.27 -3.36
C SER A 227 14.60 5.85 -4.54
N VAL A 228 15.87 5.45 -4.74
CA VAL A 228 16.73 5.87 -5.84
C VAL A 228 17.04 4.70 -6.76
N VAL A 229 16.75 4.84 -8.04
CA VAL A 229 17.10 3.85 -9.07
C VAL A 229 17.69 4.58 -10.28
N PRO A 230 18.64 3.95 -11.04
CA PRO A 230 19.35 4.59 -12.15
C PRO A 230 18.46 5.01 -13.31
N ALA A 231 17.30 4.38 -13.50
CA ALA A 231 16.38 4.72 -14.57
C ALA A 231 15.48 5.89 -14.18
N ASP A 232 15.52 6.99 -14.90
CA ASP A 232 14.68 8.16 -14.69
C ASP A 232 13.90 8.50 -15.97
N PRO A 233 12.57 8.61 -15.92
CA PRO A 233 11.70 8.09 -14.86
C PRO A 233 11.54 6.54 -14.94
N PRO A 234 11.38 5.85 -13.83
CA PRO A 234 11.10 4.42 -13.84
C PRO A 234 9.81 4.15 -14.62
N ARG A 235 9.86 3.30 -15.62
CA ARG A 235 8.68 2.95 -16.44
C ARG A 235 7.81 1.93 -15.73
N GLY A 236 6.49 1.97 -16.00
CA GLY A 236 5.51 1.02 -15.48
C GLY A 236 4.93 1.39 -14.11
N ALA A 237 3.92 0.63 -13.68
CA ALA A 237 3.21 0.88 -12.44
C ALA A 237 4.08 0.64 -11.20
N SER A 238 4.97 -0.37 -11.24
CA SER A 238 5.89 -0.69 -10.15
C SER A 238 6.99 0.37 -9.92
N GLY A 239 7.23 1.22 -10.91
CA GLY A 239 8.24 2.28 -10.83
C GLY A 239 7.75 3.61 -10.24
N LYS A 240 6.44 3.79 -10.04
CA LYS A 240 5.85 5.09 -9.65
C LYS A 240 6.27 5.57 -8.26
N LYS A 241 6.44 4.63 -7.32
CA LYS A 241 6.76 4.86 -5.93
C LYS A 241 7.86 3.87 -5.50
N PHE A 242 8.24 3.83 -4.24
CA PHE A 242 9.17 2.84 -3.70
C PHE A 242 8.54 2.06 -2.54
N GLY A 243 9.04 0.89 -2.22
CA GLY A 243 8.39 -0.03 -1.30
C GLY A 243 9.18 -0.38 -0.04
N PHE A 244 10.43 0.09 0.07
CA PHE A 244 11.25 -0.09 1.27
C PHE A 244 12.33 0.98 1.34
N CYS A 245 12.68 1.40 2.56
CA CYS A 245 13.76 2.34 2.84
C CYS A 245 15.13 1.65 2.82
N GLN A 246 16.21 2.41 2.80
CA GLN A 246 17.58 1.88 2.84
C GLN A 246 17.79 0.94 4.03
N SER A 247 17.21 1.26 5.19
CA SER A 247 17.28 0.41 6.38
C SER A 247 16.63 -0.97 6.24
N GLU A 248 15.69 -1.16 5.32
CA GLU A 248 14.98 -2.43 5.04
C GLU A 248 15.41 -3.09 3.72
N ARG A 249 16.42 -2.53 3.04
CA ARG A 249 16.91 -3.03 1.74
C ARG A 249 17.30 -4.51 1.77
N GLU A 250 17.98 -4.94 2.82
CA GLU A 250 18.39 -6.34 2.98
C GLU A 250 17.20 -7.26 3.27
N HIS A 251 16.21 -6.79 4.04
CA HIS A 251 14.98 -7.55 4.29
C HIS A 251 14.22 -7.82 2.99
N PHE A 252 14.09 -6.78 2.13
CA PHE A 252 13.42 -7.00 0.85
C PHE A 252 14.26 -7.82 -0.13
N ALA A 253 15.58 -7.69 -0.13
CA ALA A 253 16.47 -8.54 -0.92
C ALA A 253 16.29 -10.03 -0.56
N SER A 254 16.17 -10.34 0.74
CA SER A 254 15.84 -11.69 1.21
C SER A 254 14.47 -12.17 0.71
N VAL A 255 13.44 -11.31 0.75
CA VAL A 255 12.11 -11.64 0.19
C VAL A 255 12.22 -11.95 -1.30
N ALA A 256 12.95 -11.12 -2.06
CA ALA A 256 13.10 -11.27 -3.50
C ALA A 256 13.85 -12.56 -3.87
N GLU A 257 14.89 -12.92 -3.12
CA GLU A 257 15.66 -14.13 -3.30
C GLU A 257 14.80 -15.38 -3.04
N HIS A 258 14.13 -15.45 -1.89
CA HIS A 258 13.29 -16.59 -1.52
C HIS A 258 12.09 -16.77 -2.45
N CYS A 259 11.49 -15.70 -2.92
CA CYS A 259 10.41 -15.75 -3.90
C CYS A 259 10.89 -15.86 -5.36
N GLY A 260 12.18 -15.79 -5.64
CA GLY A 260 12.73 -15.84 -7.00
C GLY A 260 12.30 -14.66 -7.87
N LEU A 261 12.18 -13.45 -7.30
CA LEU A 261 11.79 -12.28 -8.06
C LEU A 261 12.87 -11.85 -9.04
N LEU A 262 12.50 -11.53 -10.26
CA LEU A 262 13.43 -11.10 -11.30
C LEU A 262 13.95 -9.68 -11.00
N ARG A 263 15.26 -9.54 -10.89
CA ARG A 263 15.91 -8.25 -10.74
C ARG A 263 15.82 -7.44 -12.04
N ARG A 264 15.42 -6.17 -11.97
CA ARG A 264 15.24 -5.31 -13.15
C ARG A 264 16.55 -4.62 -13.60
N THR A 265 17.46 -4.39 -12.65
CA THR A 265 18.79 -3.80 -12.93
C THR A 265 19.83 -4.34 -11.94
N PRO A 266 21.08 -4.57 -12.37
CA PRO A 266 22.14 -5.02 -11.45
C PRO A 266 22.55 -3.93 -10.45
N ASP A 267 22.38 -2.64 -10.80
CA ASP A 267 22.96 -1.52 -10.09
C ASP A 267 22.07 -0.95 -8.98
N ALA A 268 20.83 -1.46 -8.82
CA ALA A 268 19.91 -0.99 -7.81
C ALA A 268 19.07 -2.13 -7.21
N ALA A 269 18.53 -1.90 -6.02
CA ALA A 269 17.58 -2.79 -5.39
C ALA A 269 16.19 -2.58 -6.01
N TRP A 270 15.96 -3.19 -7.17
CA TRP A 270 14.72 -3.11 -7.93
C TRP A 270 14.40 -4.45 -8.60
N TRP A 271 13.19 -4.96 -8.34
CA TRP A 271 12.72 -6.24 -8.86
C TRP A 271 11.39 -6.10 -9.60
N ALA A 272 11.02 -7.14 -10.35
CA ALA A 272 9.66 -7.30 -10.85
C ALA A 272 8.69 -7.55 -9.68
N ARG A 273 7.45 -7.12 -9.83
CA ARG A 273 6.41 -7.39 -8.82
C ARG A 273 6.23 -8.89 -8.60
N HIS A 274 6.00 -9.28 -7.35
CA HIS A 274 5.43 -10.59 -7.07
C HIS A 274 4.06 -10.70 -7.77
N PRO A 275 3.76 -11.80 -8.47
CA PRO A 275 2.48 -11.91 -9.22
C PRO A 275 1.24 -11.61 -8.38
N LEU A 276 1.19 -12.06 -7.12
CA LEU A 276 0.04 -11.82 -6.25
C LEU A 276 -0.11 -10.35 -5.83
N ALA A 277 0.91 -9.51 -5.97
CA ALA A 277 0.79 -8.07 -5.73
C ALA A 277 -0.19 -7.38 -6.70
N PHE A 278 -0.34 -7.91 -7.92
CA PHE A 278 -1.36 -7.43 -8.87
C PHE A 278 -2.78 -7.71 -8.38
N LEU A 279 -2.99 -8.83 -7.68
CA LEU A 279 -4.30 -9.18 -7.12
C LEU A 279 -4.62 -8.33 -5.88
N VAL A 280 -3.62 -7.99 -5.07
CA VAL A 280 -3.78 -7.06 -3.93
C VAL A 280 -4.14 -5.67 -4.47
N GLU A 281 -3.42 -5.17 -5.50
CA GLU A 281 -3.73 -3.90 -6.16
C GLU A 281 -5.14 -3.89 -6.75
N ALA A 282 -5.56 -4.97 -7.42
CA ALA A 282 -6.91 -5.06 -7.98
C ALA A 282 -7.99 -5.10 -6.89
N ALA A 283 -7.75 -5.78 -5.78
CA ALA A 283 -8.68 -5.81 -4.64
C ALA A 283 -8.86 -4.41 -4.03
N ASP A 284 -7.76 -3.68 -3.82
CA ASP A 284 -7.76 -2.30 -3.36
C ASP A 284 -8.51 -1.39 -4.34
N ASP A 285 -8.18 -1.45 -5.63
CA ASP A 285 -8.84 -0.68 -6.68
C ASP A 285 -10.35 -0.94 -6.77
N ILE A 286 -10.79 -2.20 -6.65
CA ILE A 286 -12.21 -2.56 -6.67
C ILE A 286 -12.93 -1.97 -5.45
N CYS A 287 -12.38 -2.14 -4.26
CA CYS A 287 -12.96 -1.61 -3.02
C CYS A 287 -12.99 -0.07 -3.07
N TYR A 288 -11.86 0.56 -3.27
CA TYR A 288 -11.72 2.00 -3.32
C TYR A 288 -12.66 2.68 -4.34
N ARG A 289 -12.79 2.11 -5.56
CA ARG A 289 -13.61 2.72 -6.61
C ARG A 289 -15.10 2.51 -6.40
N LEU A 290 -15.55 1.35 -5.88
CA LEU A 290 -16.98 1.06 -5.71
C LEU A 290 -17.52 1.52 -4.37
N VAL A 291 -16.77 1.30 -3.32
CA VAL A 291 -17.21 1.56 -1.96
C VAL A 291 -17.21 3.04 -1.67
N ASP A 292 -16.18 3.79 -2.09
CA ASP A 292 -16.17 5.25 -1.97
C ASP A 292 -17.28 5.90 -2.78
N PHE A 293 -17.65 5.29 -3.92
CA PHE A 293 -18.76 5.77 -4.74
C PHE A 293 -20.12 5.58 -4.05
N GLU A 294 -20.31 4.47 -3.31
CA GLU A 294 -21.46 4.28 -2.43
C GLU A 294 -21.46 5.28 -1.28
N ASP A 295 -20.31 5.51 -0.63
CA ASP A 295 -20.20 6.48 0.47
C ASP A 295 -20.46 7.90 -0.03
N GLY A 296 -20.05 8.23 -1.27
CA GLY A 296 -20.40 9.49 -1.92
C GLY A 296 -21.91 9.70 -2.07
N MET A 297 -22.70 8.65 -2.28
CA MET A 297 -24.16 8.75 -2.25
C MET A 297 -24.70 8.95 -0.83
N ARG A 298 -24.18 8.20 0.14
CA ARG A 298 -24.61 8.31 1.55
C ARG A 298 -24.36 9.68 2.15
N THR A 299 -23.28 10.33 1.71
CA THR A 299 -22.92 11.68 2.13
C THR A 299 -23.54 12.79 1.27
N GLY A 300 -24.41 12.43 0.32
CA GLY A 300 -25.13 13.39 -0.53
C GLY A 300 -24.33 14.00 -1.68
N HIS A 301 -23.10 13.54 -1.92
CA HIS A 301 -22.25 14.03 -3.03
C HIS A 301 -22.62 13.42 -4.39
N LEU A 302 -23.30 12.28 -4.40
CA LEU A 302 -23.78 11.60 -5.59
C LEU A 302 -25.27 11.25 -5.47
N SER A 303 -26.00 11.30 -6.59
CA SER A 303 -27.37 10.81 -6.64
C SER A 303 -27.38 9.28 -6.86
N TYR A 304 -28.51 8.64 -6.44
CA TYR A 304 -28.76 7.24 -6.73
C TYR A 304 -28.60 6.89 -8.24
N GLY A 305 -29.16 7.72 -9.12
CA GLY A 305 -29.06 7.50 -10.57
C GLY A 305 -27.62 7.42 -11.07
N GLN A 306 -26.74 8.29 -10.54
CA GLN A 306 -25.32 8.28 -10.89
C GLN A 306 -24.60 7.02 -10.46
N VAL A 307 -24.88 6.53 -9.25
CA VAL A 307 -24.27 5.31 -8.71
C VAL A 307 -24.82 4.07 -9.42
N ARG A 308 -26.16 4.01 -9.60
CA ARG A 308 -26.83 2.94 -10.33
C ARG A 308 -26.24 2.75 -11.72
N ASP A 309 -26.16 3.82 -12.50
CA ASP A 309 -25.72 3.76 -13.89
C ASP A 309 -24.25 3.35 -13.99
N ALA A 310 -23.41 3.82 -13.07
CA ALA A 310 -22.00 3.42 -12.99
C ALA A 310 -21.83 1.92 -12.66
N PHE A 311 -22.58 1.41 -11.68
CA PHE A 311 -22.48 0.01 -11.27
C PHE A 311 -23.08 -0.93 -12.32
N LEU A 312 -24.22 -0.57 -12.93
CA LEU A 312 -24.80 -1.36 -14.01
C LEU A 312 -23.88 -1.44 -15.24
N ALA A 313 -23.09 -0.41 -15.51
CA ALA A 313 -22.12 -0.43 -16.60
C ALA A 313 -20.95 -1.41 -16.39
N LEU A 314 -20.66 -1.80 -15.15
CA LEU A 314 -19.67 -2.83 -14.81
C LEU A 314 -20.25 -4.24 -14.83
N ILE A 315 -21.57 -4.38 -14.69
CA ILE A 315 -22.24 -5.67 -14.57
C ILE A 315 -22.67 -6.13 -15.97
N PRO A 316 -22.28 -7.32 -16.44
CA PRO A 316 -22.82 -7.87 -17.68
C PRO A 316 -24.37 -7.88 -17.68
N ALA A 317 -25.00 -7.49 -18.77
CA ALA A 317 -26.46 -7.31 -18.84
C ALA A 317 -27.27 -8.56 -18.38
N LYS A 318 -26.75 -9.77 -18.66
CA LYS A 318 -27.34 -11.03 -18.20
C LYS A 318 -27.31 -11.24 -16.69
N GLN A 319 -26.43 -10.53 -15.98
CA GLN A 319 -26.24 -10.60 -14.53
C GLN A 319 -26.92 -9.44 -13.79
N HIS A 320 -27.64 -8.55 -14.49
CA HIS A 320 -28.35 -7.44 -13.85
C HIS A 320 -29.35 -7.97 -12.83
N PRO A 321 -29.30 -7.51 -11.57
CA PRO A 321 -30.08 -8.10 -10.49
C PRO A 321 -31.57 -7.76 -10.63
N ARG A 322 -32.42 -8.81 -10.76
CA ARG A 322 -33.87 -8.65 -10.84
C ARG A 322 -34.48 -8.07 -9.55
N ARG A 323 -33.85 -8.32 -8.41
CA ARG A 323 -34.28 -7.87 -7.07
C ARG A 323 -34.21 -6.36 -6.83
N LEU A 324 -33.65 -5.58 -7.79
CA LEU A 324 -33.66 -4.12 -7.67
C LEU A 324 -35.06 -3.52 -7.62
N ARG A 325 -36.05 -4.17 -8.25
CA ARG A 325 -37.45 -3.71 -8.24
C ARG A 325 -38.12 -3.89 -6.88
N ASP A 326 -37.68 -4.90 -6.12
CA ASP A 326 -38.27 -5.28 -4.83
C ASP A 326 -37.62 -4.55 -3.64
N ALA A 327 -36.56 -3.79 -3.88
CA ALA A 327 -35.86 -3.05 -2.83
C ALA A 327 -36.63 -1.78 -2.46
N HIS A 328 -36.85 -1.58 -1.15
CA HIS A 328 -37.72 -0.53 -0.60
C HIS A 328 -37.13 0.88 -0.78
N ASP A 329 -35.81 1.03 -0.79
CA ASP A 329 -35.12 2.31 -0.87
C ASP A 329 -33.84 2.27 -1.73
N ASP A 330 -33.31 3.44 -2.06
CA ASP A 330 -32.14 3.59 -2.91
C ASP A 330 -30.86 3.06 -2.26
N THR A 331 -30.73 3.14 -0.93
CA THR A 331 -29.59 2.59 -0.19
C THR A 331 -29.52 1.09 -0.38
N ARG A 332 -30.65 0.40 -0.22
CA ARG A 332 -30.74 -1.05 -0.42
C ARG A 332 -30.45 -1.45 -1.87
N ARG A 333 -30.95 -0.67 -2.84
CA ARG A 333 -30.67 -0.88 -4.26
C ARG A 333 -29.17 -0.79 -4.57
N VAL A 334 -28.49 0.22 -4.02
CA VAL A 334 -27.05 0.40 -4.21
C VAL A 334 -26.24 -0.73 -3.57
N GLN A 335 -26.63 -1.20 -2.37
CA GLN A 335 -25.98 -2.34 -1.72
C GLN A 335 -26.05 -3.63 -2.60
N ILE A 336 -27.20 -3.89 -3.21
CA ILE A 336 -27.37 -5.01 -4.13
C ILE A 336 -26.47 -4.83 -5.36
N LEU A 337 -26.50 -3.66 -5.98
CA LEU A 337 -25.67 -3.35 -7.16
C LEU A 337 -24.17 -3.45 -6.83
N ARG A 338 -23.73 -2.93 -5.69
CA ARG A 338 -22.34 -3.03 -5.24
C ARG A 338 -21.90 -4.49 -5.15
N ALA A 339 -22.68 -5.33 -4.50
CA ALA A 339 -22.34 -6.75 -4.34
C ALA A 339 -22.17 -7.46 -5.68
N VAL A 340 -23.06 -7.20 -6.65
CA VAL A 340 -22.98 -7.80 -7.99
C VAL A 340 -21.81 -7.18 -8.79
N ALA A 341 -21.58 -5.86 -8.69
CA ALA A 341 -20.48 -5.19 -9.38
C ALA A 341 -19.12 -5.67 -8.87
N ILE A 342 -18.95 -5.88 -7.55
CA ILE A 342 -17.73 -6.49 -6.99
C ILE A 342 -17.53 -7.90 -7.56
N GLY A 343 -18.58 -8.72 -7.63
CA GLY A 343 -18.50 -10.05 -8.23
C GLY A 343 -18.03 -10.02 -9.69
N ALA A 344 -18.62 -9.15 -10.50
CA ALA A 344 -18.25 -8.96 -11.91
C ALA A 344 -16.80 -8.47 -12.05
N ALA A 345 -16.37 -7.52 -11.21
CA ALA A 345 -15.01 -7.01 -11.20
C ALA A 345 -13.97 -8.09 -10.81
N ILE A 346 -14.31 -8.98 -9.84
CA ILE A 346 -13.46 -10.12 -9.46
C ILE A 346 -13.32 -11.09 -10.64
N GLU A 347 -14.40 -11.38 -11.37
CA GLU A 347 -14.37 -12.25 -12.56
C GLU A 347 -13.47 -11.66 -13.62
N GLU A 348 -13.68 -10.38 -14.00
CA GLU A 348 -12.88 -9.68 -15.01
C GLU A 348 -11.40 -9.63 -14.64
N ALA A 349 -11.05 -9.24 -13.41
CA ALA A 349 -9.65 -9.18 -12.95
C ALA A 349 -8.99 -10.56 -12.94
N THR A 350 -9.73 -11.63 -12.64
CA THR A 350 -9.24 -13.01 -12.72
C THR A 350 -8.90 -13.38 -14.16
N GLU A 351 -9.80 -13.10 -15.11
CA GLU A 351 -9.58 -13.37 -16.54
C GLU A 351 -8.36 -12.61 -17.09
N VAL A 352 -8.24 -11.32 -16.75
CA VAL A 352 -7.09 -10.49 -17.15
C VAL A 352 -5.78 -11.06 -16.58
N PHE A 353 -5.75 -11.43 -15.30
CA PHE A 353 -4.56 -12.02 -14.70
C PHE A 353 -4.13 -13.30 -15.41
N LEU A 354 -5.07 -14.22 -15.63
CA LEU A 354 -4.80 -15.53 -16.27
C LEU A 354 -4.37 -15.38 -17.75
N ALA A 355 -4.90 -14.38 -18.45
CA ALA A 355 -4.51 -14.08 -19.82
C ALA A 355 -3.07 -13.53 -19.90
N HIS A 356 -2.64 -12.78 -18.89
CA HIS A 356 -1.31 -12.17 -18.82
C HIS A 356 -0.31 -12.94 -17.94
N GLU A 357 -0.65 -14.12 -17.41
CA GLU A 357 0.20 -14.89 -16.48
C GLU A 357 1.63 -15.02 -16.99
N ARG A 358 1.81 -15.38 -18.26
CA ARG A 358 3.15 -15.56 -18.86
C ARG A 358 3.99 -14.28 -18.83
N ASP A 359 3.38 -13.13 -19.09
CA ASP A 359 4.07 -11.84 -19.08
C ASP A 359 4.31 -11.33 -17.67
N ILE A 360 3.40 -11.63 -16.74
CA ILE A 360 3.57 -11.38 -15.31
C ILE A 360 4.77 -12.16 -14.77
N LEU A 361 4.84 -13.47 -15.02
CA LEU A 361 5.95 -14.31 -14.59
C LEU A 361 7.29 -13.92 -15.23
N ALA A 362 7.27 -13.40 -16.45
CA ALA A 362 8.45 -12.87 -17.13
C ALA A 362 8.81 -11.42 -16.71
N GLY A 363 8.08 -10.82 -15.81
CA GLY A 363 8.29 -9.44 -15.34
C GLY A 363 8.01 -8.36 -16.39
N ARG A 364 7.35 -8.69 -17.50
CA ARG A 364 7.02 -7.74 -18.58
C ARG A 364 5.70 -6.99 -18.36
N PHE A 365 4.72 -7.64 -17.77
CA PHE A 365 3.45 -7.00 -17.41
C PHE A 365 3.66 -6.08 -16.22
N ASP A 366 3.38 -4.79 -16.36
CA ASP A 366 3.60 -3.79 -15.30
C ASP A 366 2.56 -2.66 -15.37
N GLN A 367 1.28 -3.02 -15.30
CA GLN A 367 0.14 -2.11 -15.21
C GLN A 367 -0.94 -2.71 -14.29
N PRO A 368 -1.87 -1.88 -13.74
CA PRO A 368 -2.97 -2.40 -12.94
C PRO A 368 -3.88 -3.33 -13.77
N LEU A 369 -4.36 -4.43 -13.15
CA LEU A 369 -5.27 -5.37 -13.82
C LEU A 369 -6.59 -4.69 -14.24
N ILE A 370 -7.11 -3.79 -13.42
CA ILE A 370 -8.34 -3.05 -13.67
C ILE A 370 -8.23 -2.14 -14.91
N ASP A 371 -7.04 -1.59 -15.15
CA ASP A 371 -6.78 -0.74 -16.31
C ASP A 371 -6.52 -1.57 -17.60
N ALA A 372 -6.21 -2.87 -17.46
CA ALA A 372 -5.98 -3.79 -18.58
C ALA A 372 -7.25 -4.53 -19.03
N GLY A 373 -8.34 -4.44 -18.26
CA GLY A 373 -9.59 -5.13 -18.53
C GLY A 373 -10.53 -4.38 -19.49
N PRO A 374 -11.54 -5.06 -20.06
CA PRO A 374 -12.52 -4.47 -20.95
C PRO A 374 -13.35 -3.35 -20.31
N SER A 375 -13.53 -3.35 -18.98
CA SER A 375 -14.26 -2.29 -18.26
C SER A 375 -13.42 -1.05 -17.94
N CYS A 376 -12.16 -0.93 -18.42
CA CYS A 376 -11.23 0.18 -18.12
C CYS A 376 -11.91 1.56 -18.29
N ALA A 377 -12.63 1.79 -19.39
CA ALA A 377 -13.31 3.07 -19.65
C ALA A 377 -14.41 3.40 -18.62
N VAL A 378 -15.08 2.38 -18.06
CA VAL A 378 -16.08 2.56 -16.99
C VAL A 378 -15.39 2.94 -15.69
N TRP A 379 -14.30 2.23 -15.34
CA TRP A 379 -13.48 2.54 -14.17
C TRP A 379 -12.92 3.96 -14.22
N GLU A 380 -12.44 4.42 -15.37
CA GLU A 380 -11.98 5.80 -15.55
C GLU A 380 -13.09 6.84 -15.31
N LYS A 381 -14.34 6.55 -15.77
CA LYS A 381 -15.49 7.44 -15.53
C LYS A 381 -15.82 7.53 -14.05
N ILE A 382 -15.84 6.40 -13.33
CA ILE A 382 -16.05 6.35 -11.87
C ILE A 382 -14.99 7.20 -11.20
N MET A 383 -13.70 6.96 -11.45
CA MET A 383 -12.59 7.70 -10.86
C MET A 383 -12.62 9.21 -11.15
N ARG A 384 -12.94 9.58 -12.39
CA ARG A 384 -13.08 11.00 -12.75
C ARG A 384 -14.20 11.68 -11.95
N ARG A 385 -15.31 10.98 -11.75
CA ARG A 385 -16.44 11.48 -10.96
C ARG A 385 -16.04 11.58 -9.48
N SER A 386 -15.44 10.54 -8.90
CA SER A 386 -14.99 10.53 -7.50
C SER A 386 -14.05 11.70 -7.20
N ARG A 387 -13.05 11.93 -8.06
CA ARG A 387 -12.12 13.07 -7.92
C ARG A 387 -12.84 14.42 -7.91
N LYS A 388 -13.88 14.58 -8.74
CA LYS A 388 -14.61 15.85 -8.86
C LYS A 388 -15.57 16.09 -7.68
N THR A 389 -16.18 15.03 -7.13
CA THR A 389 -17.32 15.20 -6.22
C THR A 389 -17.08 14.64 -4.81
N ILE A 390 -16.15 13.69 -4.63
CA ILE A 390 -15.92 13.01 -3.35
C ILE A 390 -14.63 13.49 -2.70
N TYR A 391 -13.50 13.50 -3.43
CA TYR A 391 -12.19 13.73 -2.85
C TYR A 391 -11.79 15.20 -2.69
N ASN A 392 -12.50 16.14 -3.34
CA ASN A 392 -12.22 17.58 -3.27
C ASN A 392 -13.34 18.31 -2.54
N THR A 393 -13.74 17.85 -1.36
CA THR A 393 -14.71 18.55 -0.50
C THR A 393 -14.02 19.68 0.28
N ALA A 394 -14.72 20.78 0.55
CA ALA A 394 -14.16 21.90 1.31
C ALA A 394 -13.65 21.45 2.70
N ARG A 395 -14.40 20.60 3.41
CA ARG A 395 -13.98 20.04 4.70
C ARG A 395 -12.73 19.16 4.57
N GLY A 396 -12.62 18.36 3.48
CA GLY A 396 -11.44 17.57 3.21
C GLY A 396 -10.19 18.44 3.06
N VAL A 397 -10.29 19.48 2.23
CA VAL A 397 -9.19 20.43 1.99
C VAL A 397 -8.77 21.17 3.27
N GLU A 398 -9.71 21.58 4.13
CA GLU A 398 -9.40 22.23 5.43
C GLU A 398 -8.59 21.31 6.34
N ILE A 399 -8.97 20.03 6.44
CA ILE A 399 -8.28 19.06 7.28
C ILE A 399 -6.91 18.67 6.68
N GLU A 400 -6.83 18.54 5.36
CA GLU A 400 -5.57 18.33 4.65
C GLU A 400 -4.60 19.49 4.92
N ALA A 401 -5.08 20.74 4.81
CA ALA A 401 -4.26 21.92 5.10
C ALA A 401 -3.81 21.95 6.57
N ALA A 402 -4.70 21.59 7.52
CA ALA A 402 -4.34 21.48 8.93
C ALA A 402 -3.28 20.40 9.17
N GLY A 403 -3.29 19.30 8.40
CA GLY A 403 -2.33 18.21 8.46
C GLY A 403 -0.88 18.68 8.29
N PHE A 404 -0.62 19.64 7.39
CA PHE A 404 0.70 20.25 7.21
C PHE A 404 1.22 20.93 8.49
N ALA A 405 0.37 21.70 9.16
CA ALA A 405 0.75 22.37 10.40
C ALA A 405 0.95 21.38 11.56
N VAL A 406 0.06 20.37 11.67
CA VAL A 406 0.09 19.37 12.74
C VAL A 406 1.34 18.48 12.60
N LEU A 407 1.55 17.85 11.45
CA LEU A 407 2.66 16.92 11.26
C LEU A 407 4.00 17.65 11.23
N GLY A 408 4.09 18.78 10.51
CA GLY A 408 5.32 19.57 10.46
C GLY A 408 5.73 20.09 11.84
N GLY A 409 4.77 20.59 12.63
CA GLY A 409 5.05 21.07 13.98
C GLY A 409 5.45 19.97 14.97
N LEU A 410 4.86 18.77 14.87
CA LEU A 410 5.28 17.61 15.65
C LEU A 410 6.68 17.15 15.24
N LEU A 411 6.97 17.10 13.94
CA LEU A 411 8.29 16.72 13.42
C LEU A 411 9.35 17.70 13.90
N ASP A 412 9.13 19.02 13.84
CA ASP A 412 10.05 20.01 14.37
C ASP A 412 10.38 19.77 15.84
N ASP A 413 9.33 19.62 16.66
CA ASP A 413 9.49 19.46 18.10
C ASP A 413 10.22 18.16 18.49
N PHE A 414 9.85 17.03 17.90
CA PHE A 414 10.42 15.73 18.29
C PHE A 414 11.78 15.46 17.65
N VAL A 415 12.02 15.87 16.40
CA VAL A 415 13.32 15.71 15.74
C VAL A 415 14.36 16.61 16.40
N ALA A 416 14.02 17.89 16.66
CA ALA A 416 14.91 18.79 17.37
C ALA A 416 15.27 18.24 18.77
N SER A 417 14.28 17.71 19.50
CA SER A 417 14.50 17.13 20.84
C SER A 417 15.40 15.90 20.81
N LEU A 418 15.25 15.03 19.80
CA LEU A 418 16.11 13.84 19.70
C LEU A 418 17.54 14.19 19.28
N ASN A 419 17.71 15.20 18.42
CA ASN A 419 19.03 15.70 18.06
C ASN A 419 19.71 16.42 19.24
N ASP A 420 18.97 17.20 20.04
CA ASP A 420 19.49 17.80 21.27
C ASP A 420 19.96 16.73 22.26
N LEU A 421 19.18 15.66 22.45
CA LEU A 421 19.60 14.52 23.27
C LEU A 421 20.85 13.82 22.71
N ALA A 422 20.96 13.69 21.39
CA ALA A 422 22.12 13.08 20.72
C ALA A 422 23.40 13.90 20.93
N ALA A 423 23.28 15.23 20.86
CA ALA A 423 24.42 16.16 21.00
C ALA A 423 24.86 16.34 22.47
N HIS A 424 23.93 16.44 23.39
CA HIS A 424 24.19 16.87 24.76
C HIS A 424 23.95 15.80 25.83
N GLY A 425 23.34 14.66 25.47
CA GLY A 425 23.04 13.56 26.38
C GLY A 425 22.18 14.02 27.58
N LYS A 426 22.63 13.75 28.80
CA LYS A 426 21.93 14.17 30.04
C LYS A 426 21.83 15.69 30.19
N LYS A 427 22.67 16.48 29.48
CA LYS A 427 22.67 17.94 29.52
C LYS A 427 21.74 18.57 28.46
N ALA A 428 21.01 17.78 27.70
CA ALA A 428 19.99 18.25 26.80
C ALA A 428 18.93 19.09 27.53
N ALA A 429 18.25 19.95 26.81
CA ALA A 429 17.25 20.86 27.40
C ALA A 429 16.12 20.09 28.13
N ALA A 430 15.66 20.65 29.24
CA ALA A 430 14.57 20.03 30.02
C ALA A 430 13.32 19.78 29.18
N ARG A 431 13.02 20.66 28.21
CA ARG A 431 11.90 20.48 27.26
C ARG A 431 12.13 19.24 26.38
N SER A 432 13.34 19.02 25.87
CA SER A 432 13.68 17.86 25.05
C SER A 432 13.45 16.56 25.80
N HIS A 433 13.90 16.46 27.05
CA HIS A 433 13.65 15.29 27.89
C HIS A 433 12.15 15.02 28.10
N LYS A 434 11.34 16.07 28.31
CA LYS A 434 9.88 15.94 28.50
C LYS A 434 9.18 15.48 27.24
N LEU A 435 9.55 16.03 26.07
CA LEU A 435 8.97 15.62 24.79
C LEU A 435 9.32 14.17 24.47
N LEU A 436 10.57 13.77 24.63
CA LEU A 436 11.00 12.40 24.36
C LEU A 436 10.42 11.37 25.36
N ALA A 437 9.99 11.81 26.54
CA ALA A 437 9.24 10.94 27.46
C ALA A 437 7.84 10.54 26.92
N LEU A 438 7.28 11.30 25.99
CA LEU A 438 6.01 10.98 25.28
C LEU A 438 6.20 9.96 24.16
N VAL A 439 7.43 9.76 23.68
CA VAL A 439 7.74 8.82 22.61
C VAL A 439 7.74 7.38 23.15
N PRO A 440 6.99 6.46 22.53
CA PRO A 440 7.00 5.05 22.93
C PRO A 440 8.41 4.45 22.88
N ALA A 441 8.74 3.60 23.85
CA ALA A 441 10.07 2.99 23.96
C ALA A 441 10.50 2.20 22.70
N GLN A 442 9.54 1.67 21.97
CA GLN A 442 9.78 0.95 20.71
C GLN A 442 10.30 1.84 19.56
N CYS A 443 10.02 3.15 19.61
CA CYS A 443 10.51 4.13 18.63
C CYS A 443 11.85 4.76 19.07
N LEU A 444 12.31 4.51 20.30
CA LEU A 444 13.60 4.92 20.83
C LEU A 444 14.45 3.66 21.04
N ALA A 445 15.78 3.79 20.95
CA ALA A 445 16.67 2.69 21.32
C ALA A 445 16.38 2.19 22.75
N ARG A 446 16.58 0.89 23.01
CA ARG A 446 16.22 0.18 24.28
C ARG A 446 16.61 0.93 25.56
N GLN A 447 17.60 1.81 25.52
CA GLN A 447 18.10 2.57 26.68
C GLN A 447 17.58 4.02 26.72
N ARG A 448 16.58 4.40 25.92
CA ARG A 448 16.15 5.80 25.74
C ARG A 448 17.29 6.77 25.42
N THR A 449 18.36 6.27 24.80
CA THR A 449 19.45 7.06 24.26
C THR A 449 19.16 7.38 22.79
N ALA A 450 19.58 8.56 22.34
CA ALA A 450 19.47 8.90 20.93
C ALA A 450 20.41 8.00 20.10
N PRO A 451 19.94 7.43 18.99
CA PRO A 451 20.81 6.74 18.05
C PRO A 451 21.95 7.65 17.57
N ARG A 452 23.15 7.10 17.39
CA ARG A 452 24.29 7.89 16.86
C ARG A 452 24.08 8.28 15.41
N ASP A 453 23.52 7.37 14.63
CA ASP A 453 23.25 7.54 13.20
C ASP A 453 22.10 8.54 12.98
N PRO A 454 22.32 9.65 12.23
CA PRO A 454 21.30 10.67 11.93
C PRO A 454 20.10 10.11 11.19
N TYR A 455 20.30 9.18 10.26
CA TYR A 455 19.22 8.54 9.50
C TYR A 455 18.31 7.72 10.41
N VAL A 456 18.89 6.94 11.31
CA VAL A 456 18.13 6.16 12.30
C VAL A 456 17.34 7.09 13.23
N ARG A 457 17.91 8.24 13.63
CA ARG A 457 17.20 9.24 14.45
C ARG A 457 15.97 9.79 13.74
N LEU A 458 16.14 10.21 12.47
CA LEU A 458 15.04 10.72 11.65
C LEU A 458 13.95 9.67 11.47
N LEU A 459 14.31 8.45 11.07
CA LEU A 459 13.36 7.35 10.92
C LEU A 459 12.60 7.07 12.22
N SER A 460 13.26 7.11 13.39
CA SER A 460 12.61 6.88 14.68
C SER A 460 11.49 7.89 14.96
N MET A 461 11.68 9.15 14.61
CA MET A 461 10.64 10.18 14.79
C MET A 461 9.56 10.07 13.71
N LEU A 462 9.92 9.73 12.49
CA LEU A 462 8.94 9.40 11.44
C LEU A 462 8.10 8.19 11.81
N ASP A 463 8.70 7.14 12.36
CA ASP A 463 7.99 5.95 12.86
C ASP A 463 6.95 6.30 13.93
N PHE A 464 7.33 7.17 14.85
CA PHE A 464 6.44 7.63 15.92
C PHE A 464 5.26 8.43 15.35
N ILE A 465 5.56 9.44 14.52
CA ILE A 465 4.55 10.38 14.02
C ILE A 465 3.66 9.72 12.96
N SER A 466 4.21 8.97 12.02
CA SER A 466 3.43 8.25 11.03
C SER A 466 2.58 7.12 11.64
N GLY A 467 3.02 6.57 12.77
CA GLY A 467 2.30 5.58 13.54
C GLY A 467 1.11 6.12 14.33
N MET A 468 0.92 7.43 14.45
CA MET A 468 -0.23 8.02 15.15
C MET A 468 -1.53 7.81 14.37
N THR A 469 -2.64 7.91 15.09
CA THR A 469 -3.96 8.11 14.49
C THR A 469 -4.20 9.59 14.24
N ASP A 470 -5.19 9.92 13.43
CA ASP A 470 -5.54 11.32 13.09
C ASP A 470 -5.89 12.10 14.34
N THR A 471 -6.78 11.55 15.17
CA THR A 471 -7.21 12.19 16.43
C THR A 471 -6.06 12.37 17.41
N TYR A 472 -5.18 11.35 17.53
CA TYR A 472 -4.04 11.43 18.44
C TYR A 472 -3.02 12.47 18.00
N ALA A 473 -2.73 12.57 16.70
CA ALA A 473 -1.80 13.57 16.16
C ALA A 473 -2.28 15.00 16.44
N VAL A 474 -3.57 15.29 16.20
CA VAL A 474 -4.18 16.60 16.50
C VAL A 474 -4.15 16.89 18.01
N ALA A 475 -4.53 15.91 18.83
CA ALA A 475 -4.56 16.08 20.30
C ALA A 475 -3.16 16.32 20.87
N LEU A 476 -2.15 15.56 20.41
CA LEU A 476 -0.76 15.72 20.85
C LEU A 476 -0.21 17.08 20.43
N TYR A 477 -0.43 17.48 19.17
CA TYR A 477 -0.01 18.80 18.68
C TYR A 477 -0.57 19.94 19.55
N ARG A 478 -1.88 19.93 19.83
CA ARG A 478 -2.54 20.93 20.68
C ARG A 478 -1.92 20.97 22.08
N LYS A 479 -1.66 19.81 22.70
CA LYS A 479 -1.05 19.72 24.04
C LYS A 479 0.37 20.26 24.04
N VAL A 480 1.20 19.85 23.09
CA VAL A 480 2.60 20.28 22.99
C VAL A 480 2.73 21.78 22.73
N ARG A 481 1.77 22.36 21.99
CA ARG A 481 1.69 23.80 21.71
C ARG A 481 0.98 24.61 22.80
N GLY A 482 0.48 23.99 23.88
CA GLY A 482 -0.23 24.65 24.95
C GLY A 482 -1.61 25.20 24.58
N ILE A 483 -2.18 24.77 23.44
CA ILE A 483 -3.48 25.23 22.94
C ILE A 483 -4.62 24.60 23.77
N SER A 484 -4.46 23.35 24.21
CA SER A 484 -5.43 22.66 25.06
C SER A 484 -4.70 21.70 25.98
N LEU A 485 -4.78 21.97 27.29
CA LEU A 485 -4.18 21.12 28.34
C LEU A 485 -5.22 20.20 29.00
N THR A 486 -6.49 20.49 28.86
CA THR A 486 -7.60 19.68 29.39
C THR A 486 -8.04 18.67 28.32
N GLY A 487 -7.98 17.38 28.65
CA GLY A 487 -8.46 16.32 27.79
C GLY A 487 -9.99 16.27 27.73
N ARG A 488 -10.60 17.05 26.87
CA ARG A 488 -11.94 16.84 26.33
C ARG A 488 -11.90 17.10 24.85
#